data_784bde041a730ba7d335d88613d7332f
#
_entry.id   784bde041a730ba7d335d88613d7332f
#
_cell.length_a   1.000
_cell.length_b   1.000
_cell.length_c   1.000
_cell.angle_alpha   90.00
_cell.angle_beta   90.00
_cell.angle_gamma   90.00
#
_symmetry.space_group_name_H-M   'P 1'
#
loop_
_entity.id
_entity.type
_entity.pdbx_description
1 polymer ?
#
loop_
_entity_poly.entity_id
_entity_poly.type
_entity_poly.pdbx_seq_one_letter_code
_entity_poly.pdbx_strand_id
1 'polypeptide(L)'
;MVYFNLIMHSLVIFIIFCFTCYSFANMLLYFNGPFNIFHYIRTVATSISDKFGELFRCPACASTWVSFFISALNLICAPSIAFTPFNMILGDTGLWWLIILLDGLCGSGTTWLLFKFEDYLVSNTQTEEEINE
;
A
#
# COMPACT_ATOMS: atom_id res chain seq x y z
N MET A 1 -29.34 6.30 -11.53
CA MET A 1 -28.10 6.34 -12.36
C MET A 1 -26.97 7.12 -11.69
N VAL A 2 -27.16 8.30 -11.12
CA VAL A 2 -26.10 9.13 -10.51
C VAL A 2 -25.42 8.42 -9.33
N TYR A 3 -26.15 7.81 -8.41
CA TYR A 3 -25.61 7.08 -7.26
C TYR A 3 -24.80 5.85 -7.67
N PHE A 4 -25.20 5.15 -8.70
CA PHE A 4 -24.47 3.98 -9.19
C PHE A 4 -23.09 4.39 -9.76
N ASN A 5 -23.04 5.47 -10.54
CA ASN A 5 -21.78 5.98 -11.06
C ASN A 5 -20.84 6.46 -9.95
N LEU A 6 -21.37 7.08 -8.90
CA LEU A 6 -20.58 7.55 -7.76
C LEU A 6 -19.98 6.37 -6.99
N ILE A 7 -20.76 5.31 -6.73
CA ILE A 7 -20.27 4.10 -6.06
C ILE A 7 -19.22 3.40 -6.90
N MET A 8 -19.42 3.26 -8.20
CA MET A 8 -18.47 2.64 -9.11
C MET A 8 -17.15 3.43 -9.16
N HIS A 9 -17.21 4.75 -9.19
CA HIS A 9 -16.03 5.61 -9.18
C HIS A 9 -15.24 5.46 -7.87
N SER A 10 -15.93 5.45 -6.72
CA SER A 10 -15.30 5.25 -5.40
C SER A 10 -14.64 3.88 -5.30
N LEU A 11 -15.30 2.83 -5.80
CA LEU A 11 -14.76 1.47 -5.81
C LEU A 11 -13.49 1.37 -6.66
N VAL A 12 -13.48 1.98 -7.83
CA VAL A 12 -12.31 2.00 -8.72
C VAL A 12 -11.12 2.71 -8.06
N ILE A 13 -11.35 3.87 -7.45
CA ILE A 13 -10.29 4.60 -6.72
C ILE A 13 -9.75 3.75 -5.56
N PHE A 14 -10.63 3.10 -4.80
CA PHE A 14 -10.25 2.22 -3.72
C PHE A 14 -9.35 1.06 -4.21
N ILE A 15 -9.75 0.39 -5.28
CA ILE A 15 -8.97 -0.72 -5.88
C ILE A 15 -7.61 -0.22 -6.36
N ILE A 16 -7.56 0.89 -7.09
CA ILE A 16 -6.30 1.49 -7.58
C ILE A 16 -5.39 1.84 -6.40
N PHE A 17 -5.92 2.45 -5.34
CA PHE A 17 -5.17 2.80 -4.15
C PHE A 17 -4.56 1.55 -3.48
N CYS A 18 -5.35 0.50 -3.27
CA CYS A 18 -4.89 -0.75 -2.67
C CYS A 18 -3.76 -1.41 -3.48
N PHE A 19 -3.93 -1.53 -4.80
CA PHE A 19 -2.90 -2.09 -5.68
C PHE A 19 -1.64 -1.22 -5.74
N THR A 20 -1.79 0.09 -5.69
CA THR A 20 -0.66 1.02 -5.66
C THR A 20 0.15 0.83 -4.37
N CYS A 21 -0.51 0.79 -3.21
CA CYS A 21 0.15 0.55 -1.93
C CYS A 21 0.86 -0.80 -1.90
N TYR A 22 0.21 -1.86 -2.38
CA TYR A 22 0.79 -3.20 -2.49
C TYR A 22 2.03 -3.22 -3.40
N SER A 23 1.92 -2.65 -4.61
CA SER A 23 3.01 -2.62 -5.57
C SER A 23 4.22 -1.84 -5.05
N PHE A 24 4.00 -0.67 -4.44
CA PHE A 24 5.09 0.11 -3.84
C PHE A 24 5.74 -0.61 -2.66
N ALA A 25 4.95 -1.26 -1.80
CA ALA A 25 5.48 -2.05 -0.70
C ALA A 25 6.39 -3.17 -1.22
N ASN A 26 5.93 -3.93 -2.23
CA ASN A 26 6.73 -4.98 -2.86
C ASN A 26 8.00 -4.44 -3.53
N MET A 27 7.93 -3.31 -4.21
CA MET A 27 9.12 -2.67 -4.78
C MET A 27 10.14 -2.29 -3.70
N LEU A 28 9.68 -1.76 -2.58
CA LEU A 28 10.56 -1.40 -1.45
C LEU A 28 11.18 -2.61 -0.78
N LEU A 29 10.47 -3.75 -0.70
CA LEU A 29 10.96 -4.94 -0.01
C LEU A 29 11.88 -5.80 -0.89
N TYR A 30 11.44 -6.12 -2.10
CA TYR A 30 12.03 -7.20 -2.90
C TYR A 30 12.85 -6.72 -4.09
N PHE A 31 12.58 -5.53 -4.61
CA PHE A 31 13.27 -5.04 -5.79
C PHE A 31 14.35 -4.01 -5.44
N ASN A 32 15.39 -3.97 -6.26
CA ASN A 32 16.44 -2.95 -6.12
C ASN A 32 16.09 -1.64 -6.82
N GLY A 33 15.12 -1.70 -7.76
CA GLY A 33 14.69 -0.56 -8.56
C GLY A 33 15.73 -0.05 -9.56
N PRO A 34 15.37 0.96 -10.37
CA PRO A 34 16.31 1.58 -11.25
C PRO A 34 17.43 2.25 -10.45
N PHE A 35 18.68 2.11 -10.91
CA PHE A 35 19.89 2.63 -10.24
C PHE A 35 20.09 2.13 -8.78
N ASN A 36 19.51 0.98 -8.40
CA ASN A 36 19.57 0.42 -7.05
C ASN A 36 18.99 1.35 -5.95
N ILE A 37 18.08 2.24 -6.29
CA ILE A 37 17.52 3.24 -5.37
C ILE A 37 16.91 2.58 -4.13
N PHE A 38 16.10 1.53 -4.30
CA PHE A 38 15.45 0.86 -3.16
C PHE A 38 16.44 0.09 -2.30
N HIS A 39 17.48 -0.49 -2.90
CA HIS A 39 18.57 -1.09 -2.13
C HIS A 39 19.29 -0.03 -1.27
N TYR A 40 19.59 1.12 -1.85
CA TYR A 40 20.21 2.23 -1.11
C TYR A 40 19.34 2.72 0.05
N ILE A 41 18.04 2.89 -0.18
CA ILE A 41 17.07 3.28 0.86
C ILE A 41 17.09 2.26 2.02
N ARG A 42 17.04 0.96 1.72
CA ARG A 42 17.11 -0.10 2.75
C ARG A 42 18.43 -0.08 3.52
N THR A 43 19.53 0.13 2.82
CA THR A 43 20.88 0.19 3.45
C THR A 43 20.98 1.40 4.38
N VAL A 44 20.55 2.58 3.94
CA VAL A 44 20.52 3.79 4.77
C VAL A 44 19.58 3.60 5.96
N ALA A 45 18.39 3.05 5.77
CA ALA A 45 17.46 2.78 6.86
C ALA A 45 18.07 1.85 7.92
N THR A 46 18.75 0.77 7.50
CA THR A 46 19.42 -0.17 8.40
C THR A 46 20.61 0.50 9.12
N SER A 47 21.34 1.40 8.45
CA SER A 47 22.47 2.12 9.07
C SER A 47 22.04 3.14 10.13
N ILE A 48 20.80 3.68 10.04
CA ILE A 48 20.25 4.58 11.05
C ILE A 48 19.81 3.81 12.29
N SER A 49 19.13 2.68 12.10
CA SER A 49 18.69 1.82 13.20
C SER A 49 18.23 0.45 12.65
N ASP A 50 18.61 -0.63 13.36
CA ASP A 50 18.15 -1.98 13.03
C ASP A 50 16.62 -2.08 13.00
N LYS A 51 15.95 -1.41 13.94
CA LYS A 51 14.48 -1.34 14.01
C LYS A 51 13.87 -0.64 12.79
N PHE A 52 14.57 0.36 12.25
CA PHE A 52 14.14 1.05 11.04
C PHE A 52 14.35 0.17 9.80
N GLY A 53 15.41 -0.65 9.80
CA GLY A 53 15.64 -1.68 8.77
C GLY A 53 14.59 -2.79 8.78
N GLU A 54 14.10 -3.20 9.96
CA GLU A 54 13.01 -4.19 10.08
C GLU A 54 11.69 -3.72 9.46
N LEU A 55 11.45 -2.42 9.41
CA LEU A 55 10.29 -1.82 8.76
C LEU A 55 10.21 -2.17 7.28
N PHE A 56 11.37 -2.29 6.60
CA PHE A 56 11.49 -2.71 5.20
C PHE A 56 11.50 -4.23 4.99
N ARG A 57 11.34 -5.02 6.05
CA ARG A 57 11.18 -6.49 5.97
C ARG A 57 9.72 -6.92 6.15
N CYS A 58 8.86 -6.04 6.59
CA CYS A 58 7.45 -6.31 6.83
C CYS A 58 6.58 -5.65 5.75
N PRO A 59 5.89 -6.41 4.88
CA PRO A 59 5.04 -5.84 3.83
C PRO A 59 3.96 -4.89 4.36
N ALA A 60 3.29 -5.28 5.43
CA ALA A 60 2.26 -4.45 6.06
C ALA A 60 2.83 -3.14 6.62
N CYS A 61 4.01 -3.18 7.24
CA CYS A 61 4.66 -1.99 7.78
C CYS A 61 5.08 -1.02 6.67
N ALA A 62 5.71 -1.54 5.62
CA ALA A 62 6.13 -0.75 4.47
C ALA A 62 4.93 -0.08 3.78
N SER A 63 3.83 -0.83 3.57
CA SER A 63 2.63 -0.29 2.95
C SER A 63 1.91 0.75 3.80
N THR A 64 1.97 0.67 5.12
CA THR A 64 1.44 1.71 6.01
C THR A 64 2.12 3.05 5.73
N TRP A 65 3.44 3.06 5.66
CA TRP A 65 4.20 4.28 5.35
C TRP A 65 3.97 4.79 3.93
N VAL A 66 3.89 3.88 2.96
CA VAL A 66 3.55 4.23 1.58
C VAL A 66 2.17 4.89 1.52
N SER A 67 1.18 4.32 2.21
CA SER A 67 -0.18 4.86 2.24
C SER A 67 -0.24 6.22 2.92
N PHE A 68 0.47 6.41 4.05
CA PHE A 68 0.59 7.70 4.69
C PHE A 68 1.20 8.74 3.75
N PHE A 69 2.24 8.38 3.02
CA PHE A 69 2.90 9.27 2.08
C PHE A 69 1.99 9.63 0.91
N ILE A 70 1.29 8.67 0.31
CA ILE A 70 0.33 8.91 -0.78
C ILE A 70 -0.81 9.81 -0.29
N SER A 71 -1.36 9.54 0.90
CA SER A 71 -2.45 10.34 1.47
C SER A 71 -2.00 11.77 1.76
N ALA A 72 -0.82 11.95 2.36
CA ALA A 72 -0.23 13.26 2.61
C ALA A 72 0.04 14.03 1.31
N LEU A 73 0.61 13.38 0.29
CA LEU A 73 0.82 13.99 -1.02
C LEU A 73 -0.51 14.43 -1.66
N ASN A 74 -1.55 13.60 -1.56
CA ASN A 74 -2.87 13.96 -2.08
C ASN A 74 -3.39 15.24 -1.42
N LEU A 75 -3.30 15.33 -0.10
CA LEU A 75 -3.78 16.50 0.65
C LEU A 75 -2.97 17.78 0.35
N ILE A 76 -1.68 17.65 0.11
CA ILE A 76 -0.79 18.80 -0.14
C ILE A 76 -0.83 19.23 -1.60
N CYS A 77 -0.71 18.29 -2.54
CA CYS A 77 -0.52 18.60 -3.96
C CYS A 77 -1.81 18.71 -4.74
N ALA A 78 -2.85 17.99 -4.34
CA ALA A 78 -4.11 17.91 -5.08
C ALA A 78 -5.33 17.82 -4.15
N PRO A 79 -5.57 18.81 -3.27
CA PRO A 79 -6.68 18.77 -2.31
C PRO A 79 -8.06 18.70 -3.00
N SER A 80 -8.14 19.20 -4.23
CA SER A 80 -9.40 19.19 -5.02
C SER A 80 -9.68 17.85 -5.71
N ILE A 81 -8.69 16.93 -5.74
CA ILE A 81 -8.82 15.65 -6.41
C ILE A 81 -8.66 14.55 -5.36
N ALA A 82 -9.74 13.84 -5.09
CA ALA A 82 -9.72 12.75 -4.12
C ALA A 82 -9.12 11.48 -4.75
N PHE A 83 -7.80 11.30 -4.55
CA PHE A 83 -7.08 10.08 -4.98
C PHE A 83 -7.09 8.97 -3.94
N THR A 84 -7.40 9.29 -2.69
CA THR A 84 -7.45 8.30 -1.63
C THR A 84 -8.89 8.06 -1.17
N PRO A 85 -9.23 6.83 -0.75
CA PRO A 85 -10.61 6.47 -0.44
C PRO A 85 -11.19 7.31 0.70
N PHE A 86 -10.41 7.60 1.74
CA PHE A 86 -10.91 8.38 2.88
C PHE A 86 -10.94 9.88 2.63
N ASN A 87 -10.07 10.41 1.76
CA ASN A 87 -10.19 11.80 1.31
C ASN A 87 -11.49 12.03 0.52
N MET A 88 -11.92 11.03 -0.24
CA MET A 88 -13.18 11.09 -0.97
C MET A 88 -14.42 11.16 -0.06
N ILE A 89 -14.35 10.52 1.11
CA ILE A 89 -15.46 10.44 2.06
C ILE A 89 -15.41 11.58 3.08
N LEU A 90 -14.24 11.97 3.54
CA LEU A 90 -14.00 12.86 4.66
C LEU A 90 -13.32 14.19 4.28
N GLY A 91 -13.00 14.40 3.00
CA GLY A 91 -12.21 15.55 2.55
C GLY A 91 -12.77 16.91 2.96
N ASP A 92 -14.09 17.04 3.03
CA ASP A 92 -14.77 18.28 3.41
C ASP A 92 -14.81 18.52 4.93
N THR A 93 -14.41 17.56 5.76
CA THR A 93 -14.54 17.64 7.21
C THR A 93 -13.40 18.38 7.91
N GLY A 94 -12.31 18.66 7.20
CA GLY A 94 -11.09 19.27 7.77
C GLY A 94 -10.28 18.34 8.70
N LEU A 95 -10.66 17.08 8.81
CA LEU A 95 -10.00 16.06 9.66
C LEU A 95 -8.86 15.37 8.90
N TRP A 96 -7.93 16.15 8.33
CA TRP A 96 -6.83 15.68 7.49
C TRP A 96 -5.95 14.60 8.15
N TRP A 97 -5.70 14.70 9.44
CA TRP A 97 -4.92 13.71 10.20
C TRP A 97 -5.62 12.35 10.28
N LEU A 98 -6.96 12.36 10.42
CA LEU A 98 -7.76 11.14 10.45
C LEU A 98 -7.80 10.46 9.08
N ILE A 99 -7.86 11.24 8.01
CA ILE A 99 -7.79 10.73 6.63
C ILE A 99 -6.48 9.98 6.41
N ILE A 100 -5.34 10.58 6.76
CA ILE A 100 -4.01 9.95 6.63
C ILE A 100 -3.95 8.65 7.43
N LEU A 101 -4.45 8.66 8.67
CA LEU A 101 -4.43 7.50 9.54
C LEU A 101 -5.29 6.35 8.98
N LEU A 102 -6.50 6.65 8.52
CA LEU A 102 -7.41 5.64 7.96
C LEU A 102 -6.91 5.09 6.62
N ASP A 103 -6.37 5.94 5.75
CA ASP A 103 -5.73 5.51 4.51
C ASP A 103 -4.53 4.59 4.80
N GLY A 104 -3.72 4.91 5.81
CA GLY A 104 -2.61 4.08 6.26
C GLY A 104 -3.04 2.69 6.75
N LEU A 105 -4.06 2.63 7.58
CA LEU A 105 -4.62 1.37 8.06
C LEU A 105 -5.23 0.54 6.92
N CYS A 106 -5.92 1.21 5.99
CA CYS A 106 -6.51 0.57 4.82
C CYS A 106 -5.43 -0.05 3.92
N GLY A 107 -4.39 0.72 3.57
CA GLY A 107 -3.28 0.22 2.75
C GLY A 107 -2.50 -0.90 3.41
N SER A 108 -2.27 -0.82 4.72
CA SER A 108 -1.62 -1.89 5.49
C SER A 108 -2.44 -3.19 5.49
N GLY A 109 -3.73 -3.10 5.81
CA GLY A 109 -4.61 -4.25 5.87
C GLY A 109 -4.79 -4.95 4.53
N THR A 110 -4.98 -4.18 3.46
CA THR A 110 -5.12 -4.73 2.10
C THR A 110 -3.82 -5.36 1.60
N THR A 111 -2.67 -4.75 1.86
CA THR A 111 -1.37 -5.33 1.49
C THR A 111 -1.11 -6.63 2.24
N TRP A 112 -1.40 -6.68 3.54
CA TRP A 112 -1.28 -7.91 4.33
C TRP A 112 -2.18 -9.03 3.78
N LEU A 113 -3.42 -8.71 3.43
CA LEU A 113 -4.37 -9.66 2.87
C LEU A 113 -3.90 -10.20 1.51
N LEU A 114 -3.45 -9.31 0.60
CA LEU A 114 -2.94 -9.70 -0.71
C LEU A 114 -1.69 -10.58 -0.59
N PHE A 115 -0.79 -10.25 0.33
CA PHE A 115 0.42 -11.03 0.58
C PHE A 115 0.09 -12.43 1.09
N LYS A 116 -0.86 -12.56 2.02
CA LYS A 116 -1.34 -13.85 2.51
C LYS A 116 -2.05 -14.67 1.44
N PHE A 117 -2.76 -14.01 0.54
CA PHE A 117 -3.40 -14.67 -0.59
C PHE A 117 -2.36 -15.22 -1.59
N GLU A 118 -1.31 -14.45 -1.87
CA GLU A 118 -0.19 -14.88 -2.70
C GLU A 118 0.52 -16.11 -2.09
N ASP A 119 0.86 -16.07 -0.79
CA ASP A 119 1.45 -17.20 -0.06
C ASP A 119 0.58 -18.47 -0.17
N TYR A 120 -0.73 -18.31 -0.04
CA TYR A 120 -1.69 -19.42 -0.14
C TYR A 120 -1.69 -20.04 -1.55
N LEU A 121 -1.69 -19.22 -2.59
CA LEU A 121 -1.64 -19.71 -3.98
C LEU A 121 -0.34 -20.46 -4.26
N VAL A 122 0.80 -19.92 -3.84
CA VAL A 122 2.11 -20.55 -4.05
C VAL A 122 2.19 -21.89 -3.34
N SER A 123 1.72 -21.98 -2.09
CA SER A 123 1.74 -23.24 -1.33
C SER A 123 0.89 -24.34 -1.97
N ASN A 124 -0.27 -24.00 -2.50
CA ASN A 124 -1.13 -24.96 -3.18
C ASN A 124 -0.51 -25.46 -4.49
N THR A 125 0.15 -24.61 -5.25
CA THR A 125 0.81 -25.00 -6.51
C THR A 125 1.96 -25.97 -6.26
N GLN A 126 2.77 -25.75 -5.22
CA GLN A 126 3.86 -26.66 -4.85
C GLN A 126 3.34 -28.04 -4.42
N THR A 127 2.23 -28.09 -3.71
CA THR A 127 1.62 -29.36 -3.29
C THR A 127 1.12 -30.16 -4.48
N GLU A 128 0.58 -29.53 -5.52
CA GLU A 128 0.14 -30.21 -6.75
C GLU A 128 1.30 -30.74 -7.58
N GLU A 129 2.45 -30.07 -7.59
CA GLU A 129 3.66 -30.54 -8.29
C GLU A 129 4.25 -31.78 -7.60
N GLU A 130 4.32 -31.80 -6.26
CA GLU A 130 4.82 -32.95 -5.49
C GLU A 130 3.94 -34.21 -5.61
N ILE A 131 2.63 -34.06 -5.86
CA ILE A 131 1.71 -35.21 -6.04
C ILE A 131 1.83 -35.81 -7.44
N ASN A 132 2.31 -35.06 -8.41
CA ASN A 132 2.40 -35.50 -9.82
C ASN A 132 3.78 -36.08 -10.20
N GLU A 133 4.77 -36.08 -9.29
CA GLU A 133 6.05 -36.77 -9.44
C GLU A 133 6.00 -38.17 -8.79
#